data_e4bc1bf9c1a297fc574f7cdeb3b5374a
#
_entry.id   e4bc1bf9c1a297fc574f7cdeb3b5374a
#
_cell.length_a   1.000
_cell.length_b   1.000
_cell.length_c   1.000
_cell.angle_alpha   90.00
_cell.angle_beta   90.00
_cell.angle_gamma   90.00
#
_symmetry.space_group_name_H-M   'P 1'
#
loop_
_entity.id
_entity.type
_entity.pdbx_description
1 polymer ?
#
loop_
_entity_poly.entity_id
_entity_poly.type
_entity_poly.pdbx_seq_one_letter_code
_entity_poly.pdbx_strand_id
1 'polypeptide(L)'
;MVDQSGGNFVLSITQIGEDNSAGVYIYGDNNNITQYQEGNFNGIGGTGVALGSNNTLTFIQTGQYNQFEGRMSGDNNVGEFFQGGTGESGHIGITLDGDGNNVRVYQGKRQDGGMDAVEGGDHEAFWTVTGSNNVVGSYQTDNAENCCVSAHHTANIVVGDLNNVVVRQQSNGAHMGFVEVQGNNNNVDLTQTGNGSKFTDIVLTGDGHSTTNFQGGGGAHSLELNLYNGGGAYNVNTNQTSSINQSYTLTGACTNPAGCGITITQQ
;
A
#
# COMPACT_ATOMS: atom_id res chain seq x y z
N MET A 1 -18.32 -17.58 0.60
CA MET A 1 -18.20 -18.84 -0.16
C MET A 1 -16.75 -19.30 -0.06
N VAL A 2 -16.52 -20.59 0.18
CA VAL A 2 -15.17 -21.18 0.21
C VAL A 2 -15.08 -22.20 -0.90
N ASP A 3 -14.10 -22.10 -1.78
CA ASP A 3 -13.76 -23.09 -2.79
C ASP A 3 -12.26 -23.37 -2.70
N GLN A 4 -11.88 -24.64 -2.76
CA GLN A 4 -10.49 -25.03 -2.52
C GLN A 4 -10.10 -26.28 -3.32
N SER A 5 -8.86 -26.32 -3.76
CA SER A 5 -8.22 -27.52 -4.25
C SER A 5 -6.74 -27.51 -3.88
N GLY A 6 -6.24 -28.62 -3.36
CA GLY A 6 -4.88 -28.77 -2.81
C GLY A 6 -4.91 -29.43 -1.44
N GLY A 7 -3.75 -29.63 -0.84
CA GLY A 7 -3.58 -30.27 0.47
C GLY A 7 -3.00 -29.35 1.54
N ASN A 8 -3.19 -29.74 2.80
CA ASN A 8 -2.54 -29.11 3.97
C ASN A 8 -2.73 -27.58 4.06
N PHE A 9 -3.92 -27.08 3.86
CA PHE A 9 -4.19 -25.64 4.08
C PHE A 9 -4.82 -25.40 5.46
N VAL A 10 -4.64 -24.20 5.97
CA VAL A 10 -5.32 -23.70 7.18
C VAL A 10 -6.18 -22.51 6.76
N LEU A 11 -7.47 -22.60 7.06
CA LEU A 11 -8.41 -21.50 6.84
C LEU A 11 -9.14 -21.19 8.14
N SER A 12 -9.03 -19.95 8.61
CA SER A 12 -9.79 -19.44 9.76
C SER A 12 -10.62 -18.25 9.30
N ILE A 13 -11.94 -18.33 9.47
CA ILE A 13 -12.85 -17.23 9.18
C ILE A 13 -13.65 -16.93 10.46
N THR A 14 -13.58 -15.69 10.92
CA THR A 14 -14.37 -15.19 12.04
C THR A 14 -15.13 -13.95 11.61
N GLN A 15 -16.46 -13.98 11.79
CA GLN A 15 -17.33 -12.84 11.49
C GLN A 15 -18.18 -12.52 12.69
N ILE A 16 -18.17 -11.27 13.14
CA ILE A 16 -18.93 -10.75 14.28
C ILE A 16 -19.70 -9.51 13.82
N GLY A 17 -21.02 -9.49 14.05
CA GLY A 17 -21.91 -8.41 13.61
C GLY A 17 -22.81 -8.84 12.46
N GLU A 18 -23.39 -7.88 11.75
CA GLU A 18 -24.44 -8.10 10.74
C GLU A 18 -23.91 -7.87 9.33
N ASP A 19 -24.45 -8.63 8.36
CA ASP A 19 -24.20 -8.46 6.92
C ASP A 19 -22.73 -8.46 6.47
N ASN A 20 -21.86 -9.10 7.25
CA ASN A 20 -20.47 -9.31 6.84
C ASN A 20 -20.37 -10.45 5.82
N SER A 21 -19.53 -10.29 4.81
CA SER A 21 -19.32 -11.30 3.77
C SER A 21 -17.85 -11.70 3.65
N ALA A 22 -17.59 -13.00 3.51
CA ALA A 22 -16.27 -13.53 3.24
C ALA A 22 -16.32 -14.53 2.08
N GLY A 23 -15.42 -14.37 1.12
CA GLY A 23 -15.24 -15.28 0.01
C GLY A 23 -13.76 -15.63 -0.17
N VAL A 24 -13.46 -16.92 -0.30
CA VAL A 24 -12.08 -17.39 -0.49
C VAL A 24 -12.07 -18.50 -1.53
N TYR A 25 -11.14 -18.37 -2.47
CA TYR A 25 -10.76 -19.42 -3.41
C TYR A 25 -9.30 -19.76 -3.16
N ILE A 26 -9.00 -21.04 -2.88
CA ILE A 26 -7.65 -21.49 -2.56
C ILE A 26 -7.29 -22.64 -3.51
N TYR A 27 -6.22 -22.44 -4.26
CA TYR A 27 -5.65 -23.46 -5.14
C TYR A 27 -4.17 -23.60 -4.82
N GLY A 28 -3.72 -24.82 -4.52
CA GLY A 28 -2.34 -25.12 -4.16
C GLY A 28 -2.22 -25.65 -2.72
N ASP A 29 -1.00 -25.93 -2.31
CA ASP A 29 -0.73 -26.64 -1.07
C ASP A 29 -0.17 -25.74 0.03
N ASN A 30 -0.40 -26.12 1.29
CA ASN A 30 0.18 -25.48 2.49
C ASN A 30 -0.15 -23.97 2.63
N ASN A 31 -1.28 -23.53 2.13
CA ASN A 31 -1.71 -22.15 2.32
C ASN A 31 -2.30 -21.91 3.71
N ASN A 32 -1.96 -20.78 4.33
CA ASN A 32 -2.49 -20.34 5.63
C ASN A 32 -3.24 -19.02 5.48
N ILE A 33 -4.56 -19.04 5.67
CA ILE A 33 -5.42 -17.88 5.46
C ILE A 33 -6.24 -17.61 6.72
N THR A 34 -6.14 -16.38 7.23
CA THR A 34 -6.94 -15.90 8.36
C THR A 34 -7.77 -14.70 7.91
N GLN A 35 -9.07 -14.76 8.16
CA GLN A 35 -10.01 -13.67 7.93
C GLN A 35 -10.75 -13.36 9.23
N TYR A 36 -10.71 -12.11 9.66
CA TYR A 36 -11.44 -11.60 10.81
C TYR A 36 -12.23 -10.35 10.40
N GLN A 37 -13.53 -10.38 10.63
CA GLN A 37 -14.42 -9.24 10.39
C GLN A 37 -15.23 -8.97 11.65
N GLU A 38 -15.19 -7.74 12.15
CA GLU A 38 -15.98 -7.28 13.28
C GLU A 38 -16.68 -5.96 12.91
N GLY A 39 -17.98 -5.89 13.15
CA GLY A 39 -18.83 -4.77 12.75
C GLY A 39 -19.81 -5.18 11.66
N ASN A 40 -20.26 -4.23 10.84
CA ASN A 40 -21.34 -4.50 9.90
C ASN A 40 -20.95 -4.17 8.46
N PHE A 41 -21.52 -4.91 7.51
CA PHE A 41 -21.36 -4.67 6.07
C PHE A 41 -19.91 -4.73 5.57
N ASN A 42 -19.01 -5.43 6.26
CA ASN A 42 -17.64 -5.61 5.79
C ASN A 42 -17.57 -6.72 4.74
N GLY A 43 -16.80 -6.51 3.69
CA GLY A 43 -16.67 -7.43 2.57
C GLY A 43 -15.21 -7.87 2.35
N ILE A 44 -14.94 -9.16 2.40
CA ILE A 44 -13.73 -9.75 1.86
C ILE A 44 -14.18 -10.56 0.65
N GLY A 45 -14.07 -9.95 -0.51
CA GLY A 45 -14.45 -10.52 -1.79
C GLY A 45 -13.25 -10.62 -2.72
N GLY A 46 -13.40 -11.39 -3.75
CA GLY A 46 -12.38 -11.48 -4.77
C GLY A 46 -12.44 -12.81 -5.50
N THR A 47 -12.01 -12.77 -6.73
CA THR A 47 -11.82 -13.97 -7.54
C THR A 47 -10.44 -14.55 -7.24
N GLY A 48 -10.37 -15.48 -6.30
CA GLY A 48 -9.16 -16.23 -6.02
C GLY A 48 -8.14 -15.49 -5.16
N VAL A 49 -8.19 -15.73 -3.89
CA VAL A 49 -7.29 -15.13 -2.93
C VAL A 49 -5.89 -15.77 -2.94
N ALA A 50 -5.77 -17.04 -3.27
CA ALA A 50 -4.47 -17.70 -3.37
C ALA A 50 -4.46 -18.74 -4.50
N LEU A 51 -3.58 -18.53 -5.46
CA LEU A 51 -3.23 -19.48 -6.52
C LEU A 51 -1.73 -19.79 -6.38
N GLY A 52 -1.40 -20.94 -5.77
CA GLY A 52 -0.01 -21.31 -5.50
C GLY A 52 0.14 -21.86 -4.10
N SER A 53 1.36 -22.12 -3.67
CA SER A 53 1.63 -22.87 -2.45
C SER A 53 2.40 -22.06 -1.40
N ASN A 54 2.24 -22.45 -0.13
CA ASN A 54 2.92 -21.87 1.01
C ASN A 54 2.65 -20.36 1.23
N ASN A 55 1.50 -19.86 0.79
CA ASN A 55 1.13 -18.47 1.02
C ASN A 55 0.55 -18.27 2.42
N THR A 56 0.87 -17.14 3.05
CA THR A 56 0.30 -16.74 4.35
C THR A 56 -0.43 -15.40 4.19
N LEU A 57 -1.74 -15.41 4.39
CA LEU A 57 -2.60 -14.25 4.19
C LEU A 57 -3.41 -13.96 5.43
N THR A 58 -3.39 -12.72 5.87
CA THR A 58 -4.17 -12.24 7.01
C THR A 58 -4.98 -11.02 6.60
N PHE A 59 -6.29 -11.12 6.79
CA PHE A 59 -7.26 -10.07 6.52
C PHE A 59 -7.98 -9.72 7.80
N ILE A 60 -7.97 -8.46 8.19
CA ILE A 60 -8.65 -7.98 9.38
C ILE A 60 -9.44 -6.72 9.00
N GLN A 61 -10.74 -6.79 9.18
CA GLN A 61 -11.65 -5.66 8.98
C GLN A 61 -12.42 -5.41 10.28
N THR A 62 -12.33 -4.18 10.79
CA THR A 62 -13.10 -3.75 11.97
C THR A 62 -13.85 -2.47 11.64
N GLY A 63 -15.08 -2.31 12.12
CA GLY A 63 -15.93 -1.18 11.77
C GLY A 63 -16.98 -1.50 10.73
N GLN A 64 -17.25 -0.60 9.81
CA GLN A 64 -18.34 -0.75 8.85
C GLN A 64 -17.90 -0.45 7.42
N TYR A 65 -18.54 -1.14 6.46
CA TYR A 65 -18.39 -0.91 5.02
C TYR A 65 -16.98 -1.07 4.45
N ASN A 66 -16.06 -1.74 5.15
CA ASN A 66 -14.73 -2.01 4.63
C ASN A 66 -14.78 -3.07 3.52
N GLN A 67 -14.02 -2.85 2.46
CA GLN A 67 -13.96 -3.75 1.33
C GLN A 67 -12.52 -4.16 1.01
N PHE A 68 -12.33 -5.44 0.82
CA PHE A 68 -11.11 -6.00 0.29
C PHE A 68 -11.43 -6.77 -0.99
N GLU A 69 -10.69 -6.49 -2.05
CA GLU A 69 -10.69 -7.27 -3.28
C GLU A 69 -9.26 -7.65 -3.64
N GLY A 70 -9.01 -8.94 -3.89
CA GLY A 70 -7.64 -9.31 -4.19
C GLY A 70 -7.47 -10.66 -4.86
N ARG A 71 -6.42 -10.73 -5.65
CA ARG A 71 -5.89 -11.93 -6.25
C ARG A 71 -4.40 -12.00 -5.97
N MET A 72 -3.96 -13.15 -5.46
CA MET A 72 -2.53 -13.44 -5.27
C MET A 72 -2.21 -14.75 -5.99
N SER A 73 -1.18 -14.73 -6.81
CA SER A 73 -0.71 -15.82 -7.63
C SER A 73 0.78 -16.02 -7.40
N GLY A 74 1.24 -17.25 -7.24
CA GLY A 74 2.62 -17.60 -6.93
C GLY A 74 2.81 -18.24 -5.57
N ASP A 75 4.04 -18.57 -5.25
CA ASP A 75 4.40 -19.32 -4.05
C ASP A 75 5.08 -18.45 -2.98
N ASN A 76 4.95 -18.85 -1.72
CA ASN A 76 5.64 -18.25 -0.58
C ASN A 76 5.36 -16.76 -0.36
N ASN A 77 4.22 -16.25 -0.79
CA ASN A 77 3.84 -14.87 -0.57
C ASN A 77 3.27 -14.65 0.83
N VAL A 78 3.55 -13.48 1.40
CA VAL A 78 3.00 -13.02 2.68
C VAL A 78 2.16 -11.76 2.45
N GLY A 79 0.89 -11.80 2.83
CA GLY A 79 -0.03 -10.68 2.74
C GLY A 79 -0.64 -10.35 4.10
N GLU A 80 -0.60 -9.10 4.52
CA GLU A 80 -1.21 -8.61 5.75
C GLU A 80 -2.02 -7.35 5.46
N PHE A 81 -3.34 -7.43 5.63
CA PHE A 81 -4.30 -6.41 5.25
C PHE A 81 -5.16 -6.06 6.45
N PHE A 82 -5.13 -4.81 6.83
CA PHE A 82 -5.91 -4.28 7.93
C PHE A 82 -6.75 -3.08 7.47
N GLN A 83 -8.03 -3.12 7.74
CA GLN A 83 -8.94 -2.01 7.56
C GLN A 83 -9.69 -1.79 8.87
N GLY A 84 -9.58 -0.61 9.44
CA GLY A 84 -10.21 -0.29 10.72
C GLY A 84 -10.73 1.13 10.76
N GLY A 85 -11.90 1.31 11.39
CA GLY A 85 -12.47 2.63 11.58
C GLY A 85 -13.94 2.58 11.95
N THR A 86 -14.41 3.61 12.63
CA THR A 86 -15.82 3.79 12.96
C THR A 86 -16.47 4.71 11.92
N GLY A 87 -17.24 4.14 11.01
CA GLY A 87 -18.21 4.87 10.22
C GLY A 87 -17.88 5.13 8.75
N GLU A 88 -16.80 4.57 8.17
CA GLU A 88 -16.47 4.77 6.76
C GLU A 88 -15.81 3.59 6.06
N SER A 89 -15.95 3.59 4.74
CA SER A 89 -15.55 2.49 3.88
C SER A 89 -14.09 2.60 3.48
N GLY A 90 -13.23 1.74 4.02
CA GLY A 90 -11.91 1.53 3.44
C GLY A 90 -11.96 0.55 2.26
N HIS A 91 -11.19 0.81 1.21
CA HIS A 91 -11.07 -0.11 0.07
C HIS A 91 -9.61 -0.51 -0.16
N ILE A 92 -9.35 -1.80 -0.15
CA ILE A 92 -8.06 -2.37 -0.53
C ILE A 92 -8.24 -3.25 -1.77
N GLY A 93 -7.53 -2.93 -2.84
CA GLY A 93 -7.46 -3.75 -4.05
C GLY A 93 -6.03 -4.26 -4.29
N ILE A 94 -5.85 -5.58 -4.42
CA ILE A 94 -4.54 -6.21 -4.61
C ILE A 94 -4.55 -7.14 -5.81
N THR A 95 -3.59 -6.96 -6.70
CA THR A 95 -3.21 -7.97 -7.69
C THR A 95 -1.73 -8.29 -7.51
N LEU A 96 -1.42 -9.53 -7.17
CA LEU A 96 -0.05 -9.98 -7.00
C LEU A 96 0.20 -11.20 -7.89
N ASP A 97 1.28 -11.16 -8.65
CA ASP A 97 1.73 -12.24 -9.52
C ASP A 97 3.25 -12.43 -9.37
N GLY A 98 3.66 -13.53 -8.74
CA GLY A 98 5.07 -13.84 -8.47
C GLY A 98 5.30 -14.45 -7.10
N ASP A 99 6.55 -14.77 -6.79
CA ASP A 99 6.91 -15.55 -5.62
C ASP A 99 7.63 -14.74 -4.54
N GLY A 100 7.43 -15.13 -3.29
CA GLY A 100 8.17 -14.58 -2.15
C GLY A 100 7.89 -13.10 -1.85
N ASN A 101 6.81 -12.55 -2.35
CA ASN A 101 6.47 -11.16 -2.10
C ASN A 101 5.90 -10.96 -0.69
N ASN A 102 6.17 -9.79 -0.10
CA ASN A 102 5.63 -9.37 1.17
C ASN A 102 4.82 -8.08 0.98
N VAL A 103 3.51 -8.18 1.13
CA VAL A 103 2.57 -7.07 0.89
C VAL A 103 1.86 -6.71 2.19
N ARG A 104 1.92 -5.44 2.60
CA ARG A 104 1.26 -4.94 3.80
C ARG A 104 0.47 -3.68 3.52
N VAL A 105 -0.82 -3.71 3.79
CA VAL A 105 -1.70 -2.56 3.64
C VAL A 105 -2.50 -2.34 4.92
N TYR A 106 -2.34 -1.17 5.50
CA TYR A 106 -3.04 -0.77 6.72
C TYR A 106 -3.80 0.52 6.47
N GLN A 107 -5.11 0.48 6.70
CA GLN A 107 -6.00 1.63 6.66
C GLN A 107 -6.65 1.79 8.05
N GLY A 108 -6.54 2.99 8.63
CA GLY A 108 -6.92 3.25 10.01
C GLY A 108 -5.77 3.15 11.01
N LYS A 109 -6.03 3.45 12.26
CA LYS A 109 -5.01 3.52 13.31
C LYS A 109 -4.81 2.17 13.98
N ARG A 110 -3.59 1.65 13.90
CA ARG A 110 -3.13 0.57 14.77
C ARG A 110 -2.38 1.20 15.95
N GLN A 111 -2.90 1.06 17.16
CA GLN A 111 -2.11 1.36 18.36
C GLN A 111 -1.17 0.20 18.66
N ASP A 112 0.03 0.52 19.18
CA ASP A 112 1.08 -0.44 19.52
C ASP A 112 0.54 -1.64 20.31
N GLY A 113 0.44 -2.77 19.68
CA GLY A 113 0.11 -4.05 20.29
C GLY A 113 -1.39 -4.40 20.42
N GLY A 114 -2.29 -3.57 19.97
CA GLY A 114 -3.74 -3.83 19.96
C GLY A 114 -4.36 -3.45 18.61
N MET A 115 -5.35 -4.22 18.17
CA MET A 115 -6.19 -3.91 17.02
C MET A 115 -7.32 -2.97 17.46
N ASP A 116 -6.99 -1.77 17.90
CA ASP A 116 -8.03 -0.80 18.21
C ASP A 116 -8.30 0.06 16.98
N ALA A 117 -9.41 -0.22 16.35
CA ALA A 117 -9.97 0.62 15.30
C ALA A 117 -10.39 1.97 15.88
N VAL A 118 -9.57 2.96 15.74
CA VAL A 118 -9.94 4.33 16.05
C VAL A 118 -9.73 5.16 14.81
N GLU A 119 -10.84 5.56 14.21
CA GLU A 119 -10.96 6.57 13.18
C GLU A 119 -10.30 6.23 11.84
N GLY A 120 -11.10 5.75 10.91
CA GLY A 120 -10.77 5.58 9.50
C GLY A 120 -11.55 6.57 8.65
N GLY A 121 -10.91 7.12 7.63
CA GLY A 121 -11.54 7.82 6.53
C GLY A 121 -11.79 6.87 5.35
N ASP A 122 -12.40 7.35 4.29
CA ASP A 122 -12.56 6.65 3.00
C ASP A 122 -11.19 6.45 2.33
N HIS A 123 -10.37 5.56 2.90
CA HIS A 123 -9.04 5.30 2.37
C HIS A 123 -9.09 4.27 1.26
N GLU A 124 -8.35 4.51 0.19
CA GLU A 124 -8.21 3.58 -0.92
C GLU A 124 -6.75 3.22 -1.15
N ALA A 125 -6.47 1.92 -1.24
CA ALA A 125 -5.14 1.43 -1.56
C ALA A 125 -5.22 0.35 -2.65
N PHE A 126 -4.61 0.63 -3.80
CA PHE A 126 -4.54 -0.31 -4.91
C PHE A 126 -3.08 -0.68 -5.18
N TRP A 127 -2.80 -1.97 -5.24
CA TRP A 127 -1.49 -2.50 -5.55
C TRP A 127 -1.55 -3.52 -6.67
N THR A 128 -0.74 -3.33 -7.68
CA THR A 128 -0.42 -4.34 -8.68
C THR A 128 1.07 -4.66 -8.56
N VAL A 129 1.39 -5.88 -8.19
CA VAL A 129 2.77 -6.35 -8.01
C VAL A 129 3.02 -7.52 -8.92
N THR A 130 3.99 -7.40 -9.80
CA THR A 130 4.43 -8.46 -10.70
C THR A 130 5.94 -8.67 -10.55
N GLY A 131 6.34 -9.90 -10.24
CA GLY A 131 7.73 -10.25 -9.98
C GLY A 131 7.92 -10.86 -8.61
N SER A 132 9.17 -11.07 -8.21
CA SER A 132 9.45 -11.88 -7.02
C SER A 132 10.25 -11.11 -5.96
N ASN A 133 10.04 -11.52 -4.71
CA ASN A 133 10.75 -10.98 -3.54
C ASN A 133 10.59 -9.44 -3.36
N ASN A 134 9.47 -8.88 -3.79
CA ASN A 134 9.17 -7.49 -3.54
C ASN A 134 8.63 -7.31 -2.12
N VAL A 135 8.98 -6.19 -1.50
CA VAL A 135 8.40 -5.74 -0.23
C VAL A 135 7.63 -4.46 -0.50
N VAL A 136 6.32 -4.51 -0.37
CA VAL A 136 5.47 -3.37 -0.68
C VAL A 136 4.46 -3.10 0.44
N GLY A 137 4.16 -1.84 0.68
CA GLY A 137 3.17 -1.51 1.70
C GLY A 137 2.65 -0.08 1.65
N SER A 138 1.42 0.08 2.10
CA SER A 138 0.83 1.38 2.37
C SER A 138 0.24 1.46 3.76
N TYR A 139 0.39 2.63 4.36
CA TYR A 139 -0.11 2.96 5.70
C TYR A 139 -0.89 4.26 5.59
N GLN A 140 -2.21 4.18 5.72
CA GLN A 140 -3.12 5.31 5.59
C GLN A 140 -3.83 5.51 6.91
N THR A 141 -3.59 6.65 7.58
CA THR A 141 -4.14 6.91 8.91
C THR A 141 -4.51 8.38 9.07
N ASP A 142 -5.66 8.63 9.66
CA ASP A 142 -6.08 9.96 10.10
C ASP A 142 -5.73 10.21 11.58
N ASN A 143 -5.53 11.48 11.93
CA ASN A 143 -5.35 11.90 13.32
C ASN A 143 -6.61 12.57 13.90
N ALA A 144 -7.72 12.59 13.16
CA ALA A 144 -8.90 13.34 13.56
C ALA A 144 -9.76 12.57 14.57
N GLU A 145 -10.17 13.27 15.63
CA GLU A 145 -11.22 12.83 16.55
C GLU A 145 -12.63 12.89 15.91
N ASN A 146 -12.72 13.37 14.67
CA ASN A 146 -13.94 13.42 13.87
C ASN A 146 -13.72 12.61 12.60
N CYS A 147 -14.50 11.60 12.40
CA CYS A 147 -14.53 10.83 11.16
C CYS A 147 -14.71 11.76 9.92
N CYS A 148 -14.30 11.30 8.76
CA CYS A 148 -14.79 11.79 7.46
C CYS A 148 -14.13 13.06 6.91
N VAL A 149 -12.93 13.43 7.33
CA VAL A 149 -12.34 14.69 6.86
C VAL A 149 -11.32 14.49 5.73
N SER A 150 -10.74 13.31 5.60
CA SER A 150 -9.71 13.08 4.59
C SER A 150 -9.68 11.66 4.05
N ALA A 151 -9.82 11.53 2.75
CA ALA A 151 -9.57 10.31 2.03
C ALA A 151 -8.10 10.27 1.57
N HIS A 152 -7.38 9.22 1.91
CA HIS A 152 -6.05 8.97 1.36
C HIS A 152 -6.15 7.95 0.23
N HIS A 153 -5.54 8.28 -0.89
CA HIS A 153 -5.54 7.40 -2.04
C HIS A 153 -4.11 7.04 -2.44
N THR A 154 -3.84 5.77 -2.65
CA THR A 154 -2.62 5.32 -3.28
C THR A 154 -2.93 4.28 -4.34
N ALA A 155 -2.29 4.42 -5.50
CA ALA A 155 -2.35 3.44 -6.56
C ALA A 155 -0.92 3.13 -7.00
N ASN A 156 -0.51 1.88 -6.88
CA ASN A 156 0.89 1.50 -7.08
C ASN A 156 0.99 0.34 -8.06
N ILE A 157 1.95 0.43 -8.96
CA ILE A 157 2.32 -0.64 -9.88
C ILE A 157 3.80 -0.94 -9.64
N VAL A 158 4.12 -2.16 -9.27
CA VAL A 158 5.50 -2.62 -9.09
C VAL A 158 5.74 -3.79 -10.03
N VAL A 159 6.64 -3.61 -10.97
CA VAL A 159 7.05 -4.63 -11.93
C VAL A 159 8.55 -4.87 -11.82
N GLY A 160 8.95 -6.10 -11.56
CA GLY A 160 10.33 -6.51 -11.36
C GLY A 160 10.56 -7.14 -10.01
N ASP A 161 11.81 -7.44 -9.69
CA ASP A 161 12.18 -8.21 -8.51
C ASP A 161 12.90 -7.36 -7.47
N LEU A 162 12.81 -7.79 -6.20
CA LEU A 162 13.57 -7.20 -5.09
C LEU A 162 13.29 -5.70 -4.86
N ASN A 163 12.16 -5.19 -5.29
CA ASN A 163 11.79 -3.81 -5.03
C ASN A 163 11.24 -3.64 -3.61
N ASN A 164 11.54 -2.51 -2.98
CA ASN A 164 10.99 -2.09 -1.70
C ASN A 164 10.24 -0.76 -1.88
N VAL A 165 8.92 -0.79 -1.71
CA VAL A 165 8.07 0.39 -1.92
C VAL A 165 7.16 0.59 -0.71
N VAL A 166 7.32 1.71 -0.04
CA VAL A 166 6.51 2.06 1.14
C VAL A 166 5.89 3.44 0.97
N VAL A 167 4.57 3.50 1.13
CA VAL A 167 3.80 4.74 1.10
C VAL A 167 3.14 4.96 2.45
N ARG A 168 3.38 6.12 3.06
CA ARG A 168 2.74 6.54 4.32
C ARG A 168 1.97 7.82 4.11
N GLN A 169 0.68 7.78 4.37
CA GLN A 169 -0.23 8.92 4.27
C GLN A 169 -0.91 9.11 5.63
N GLN A 170 -0.65 10.22 6.26
CA GLN A 170 -1.04 10.45 7.66
C GLN A 170 -1.61 11.84 7.87
N SER A 171 -2.48 11.99 8.86
CA SER A 171 -3.11 13.26 9.25
C SER A 171 -4.29 13.67 8.35
N ASN A 172 -4.85 14.84 8.60
CA ASN A 172 -6.17 15.28 8.10
C ASN A 172 -6.16 15.84 6.66
N GLY A 173 -5.05 15.80 5.95
CA GLY A 173 -4.99 16.20 4.54
C GLY A 173 -5.43 15.07 3.63
N ALA A 174 -6.21 15.36 2.59
CA ALA A 174 -6.44 14.38 1.52
C ALA A 174 -5.15 14.19 0.73
N HIS A 175 -4.48 13.06 0.93
CA HIS A 175 -3.20 12.78 0.29
C HIS A 175 -3.37 11.80 -0.86
N MET A 176 -2.71 12.08 -1.96
CA MET A 176 -2.67 11.22 -3.14
C MET A 176 -1.24 10.82 -3.47
N GLY A 177 -0.99 9.53 -3.60
CA GLY A 177 0.30 8.99 -3.99
C GLY A 177 0.14 7.98 -5.13
N PHE A 178 0.89 8.17 -6.18
CA PHE A 178 1.08 7.19 -7.24
C PHE A 178 2.55 6.80 -7.25
N VAL A 179 2.81 5.52 -7.36
CA VAL A 179 4.17 5.00 -7.51
C VAL A 179 4.14 3.96 -8.61
N GLU A 180 4.89 4.15 -9.65
CA GLU A 180 5.15 3.14 -10.67
C GLU A 180 6.64 2.78 -10.59
N VAL A 181 6.93 1.50 -10.47
CA VAL A 181 8.30 0.98 -10.45
C VAL A 181 8.41 -0.08 -11.54
N GLN A 182 9.32 0.09 -12.46
CA GLN A 182 9.69 -0.93 -13.44
C GLN A 182 11.19 -1.19 -13.34
N GLY A 183 11.57 -2.44 -13.12
CA GLY A 183 12.96 -2.84 -12.90
C GLY A 183 13.19 -3.44 -11.52
N ASN A 184 14.44 -3.68 -11.18
CA ASN A 184 14.81 -4.46 -10.02
C ASN A 184 15.58 -3.65 -8.96
N ASN A 185 15.52 -4.08 -7.71
CA ASN A 185 16.27 -3.48 -6.60
C ASN A 185 16.00 -1.97 -6.40
N ASN A 186 14.80 -1.50 -6.71
CA ASN A 186 14.43 -0.13 -6.45
C ASN A 186 13.90 0.03 -5.03
N ASN A 187 14.21 1.18 -4.40
CA ASN A 187 13.73 1.53 -3.08
C ASN A 187 12.97 2.86 -3.13
N VAL A 188 11.70 2.85 -2.74
CA VAL A 188 10.86 4.04 -2.69
C VAL A 188 10.26 4.17 -1.29
N ASP A 189 10.53 5.28 -0.63
CA ASP A 189 9.88 5.68 0.62
C ASP A 189 9.17 7.03 0.39
N LEU A 190 7.84 7.02 0.45
CA LEU A 190 7.00 8.20 0.35
C LEU A 190 6.28 8.42 1.67
N THR A 191 6.44 9.60 2.25
CA THR A 191 5.69 10.02 3.43
C THR A 191 4.99 11.34 3.17
N GLN A 192 3.67 11.34 3.32
CA GLN A 192 2.79 12.51 3.22
C GLN A 192 2.09 12.73 4.56
N THR A 193 2.21 13.93 5.12
CA THR A 193 1.63 14.25 6.43
C THR A 193 1.22 15.72 6.53
N GLY A 194 0.38 16.05 7.52
CA GLY A 194 -0.09 17.40 7.78
C GLY A 194 -1.46 17.70 7.15
N ASN A 195 -1.99 18.89 7.45
CA ASN A 195 -3.40 19.21 7.14
C ASN A 195 -3.64 19.66 5.68
N GLY A 196 -2.62 20.04 4.94
CA GLY A 196 -2.73 20.40 3.53
C GLY A 196 -2.67 19.14 2.65
N SER A 197 -3.44 19.11 1.59
CA SER A 197 -3.41 18.00 0.64
C SER A 197 -2.04 17.84 -0.01
N LYS A 198 -1.55 16.62 -0.10
CA LYS A 198 -0.28 16.31 -0.74
C LYS A 198 -0.53 15.47 -1.99
N PHE A 199 0.16 15.80 -3.05
CA PHE A 199 0.15 15.03 -4.28
C PHE A 199 1.57 14.58 -4.60
N THR A 200 1.72 13.33 -4.95
CA THR A 200 3.00 12.79 -5.44
C THR A 200 2.72 11.85 -6.61
N ASP A 201 3.53 11.94 -7.61
CA ASP A 201 3.63 10.98 -8.71
C ASP A 201 5.10 10.55 -8.78
N ILE A 202 5.39 9.29 -8.71
CA ILE A 202 6.75 8.77 -8.82
C ILE A 202 6.71 7.73 -9.92
N VAL A 203 7.48 7.89 -10.93
CA VAL A 203 7.67 6.84 -11.94
C VAL A 203 9.05 6.33 -11.86
N LEU A 204 9.69 5.45 -11.89
CA LEU A 204 11.13 5.11 -11.82
C LEU A 204 11.61 4.55 -13.16
N THR A 205 11.48 3.37 -13.45
CA THR A 205 11.99 2.65 -14.63
C THR A 205 13.50 2.42 -14.60
N GLY A 206 13.90 1.17 -14.55
CA GLY A 206 15.29 0.72 -14.45
C GLY A 206 15.63 0.19 -13.07
N ASP A 207 16.88 -0.09 -12.83
CA ASP A 207 17.34 -0.82 -11.67
C ASP A 207 18.07 0.07 -10.66
N GLY A 208 17.94 -0.27 -9.38
CA GLY A 208 18.75 0.26 -8.29
C GLY A 208 18.43 1.70 -7.88
N HIS A 209 17.31 2.27 -8.28
CA HIS A 209 16.92 3.59 -7.86
C HIS A 209 16.53 3.62 -6.36
N SER A 210 16.90 4.71 -5.68
CA SER A 210 16.49 4.96 -4.31
C SER A 210 15.88 6.35 -4.19
N THR A 211 14.64 6.44 -3.74
CA THR A 211 13.97 7.72 -3.50
C THR A 211 13.38 7.77 -2.10
N THR A 212 13.65 8.87 -1.40
CA THR A 212 13.00 9.19 -0.12
C THR A 212 12.32 10.53 -0.26
N ASN A 213 11.00 10.54 -0.13
CA ASN A 213 10.18 11.70 -0.40
C ASN A 213 9.33 12.02 0.84
N PHE A 214 9.48 13.23 1.36
CA PHE A 214 8.72 13.72 2.48
C PHE A 214 7.95 14.98 2.11
N GLN A 215 6.64 14.96 2.31
CA GLN A 215 5.76 16.12 2.16
C GLN A 215 5.03 16.34 3.47
N GLY A 216 5.29 17.46 4.15
CA GLY A 216 4.75 17.77 5.47
C GLY A 216 4.23 19.19 5.59
N GLY A 217 3.69 19.53 6.77
CA GLY A 217 3.19 20.87 7.07
C GLY A 217 1.77 21.18 6.56
N GLY A 218 1.34 22.43 6.72
CA GLY A 218 -0.03 22.87 6.41
C GLY A 218 -0.28 23.23 4.94
N GLY A 219 0.77 23.41 4.13
CA GLY A 219 0.66 23.75 2.72
C GLY A 219 0.25 22.54 1.86
N ALA A 220 -0.40 22.82 0.74
CA ALA A 220 -0.60 21.83 -0.30
C ALA A 220 0.71 21.67 -1.09
N HIS A 221 1.24 20.46 -1.13
CA HIS A 221 2.49 20.19 -1.83
C HIS A 221 2.26 19.23 -3.01
N SER A 222 2.97 19.49 -4.09
CA SER A 222 3.00 18.62 -5.26
C SER A 222 4.43 18.24 -5.60
N LEU A 223 4.66 16.97 -5.86
CA LEU A 223 5.92 16.45 -6.35
C LEU A 223 5.61 15.48 -7.49
N GLU A 224 6.25 15.65 -8.61
CA GLU A 224 6.28 14.69 -9.70
C GLU A 224 7.74 14.30 -9.93
N LEU A 225 8.02 13.03 -10.04
CA LEU A 225 9.38 12.51 -10.10
C LEU A 225 9.45 11.39 -11.14
N ASN A 226 9.85 11.70 -12.35
CA ASN A 226 9.88 10.76 -13.49
C ASN A 226 11.34 10.37 -13.79
N LEU A 227 11.87 9.37 -13.17
CA LEU A 227 13.27 8.98 -13.27
C LEU A 227 13.43 7.80 -14.24
N TYR A 228 13.95 8.04 -15.40
CA TYR A 228 14.24 7.01 -16.40
C TYR A 228 15.71 6.59 -16.34
N ASN A 229 15.99 5.30 -16.50
CA ASN A 229 17.35 4.78 -16.47
C ASN A 229 18.13 5.15 -17.75
N GLY A 230 19.13 6.01 -17.59
CA GLY A 230 20.07 6.39 -18.66
C GLY A 230 21.46 5.76 -18.53
N GLY A 231 21.64 4.78 -17.63
CA GLY A 231 22.92 4.10 -17.40
C GLY A 231 23.42 4.10 -15.96
N GLY A 232 22.83 4.90 -15.05
CA GLY A 232 23.15 4.93 -13.63
C GLY A 232 21.91 5.06 -12.75
N ALA A 233 21.97 4.53 -11.54
CA ALA A 233 20.90 4.62 -10.56
C ALA A 233 20.76 6.04 -10.00
N TYR A 234 19.54 6.43 -9.68
CA TYR A 234 19.27 7.66 -8.94
C TYR A 234 19.22 7.42 -7.44
N ASN A 235 19.77 8.35 -6.69
CA ASN A 235 19.53 8.49 -5.25
C ASN A 235 18.95 9.88 -5.01
N VAL A 236 17.65 9.95 -4.72
CA VAL A 236 16.92 11.20 -4.59
C VAL A 236 16.34 11.35 -3.19
N ASN A 237 16.59 12.50 -2.59
CA ASN A 237 15.99 12.87 -1.32
C ASN A 237 15.23 14.19 -1.50
N THR A 238 13.93 14.18 -1.23
CA THR A 238 13.10 15.37 -1.31
C THR A 238 12.42 15.66 0.02
N ASN A 239 12.40 16.93 0.40
CA ASN A 239 11.75 17.39 1.61
C ASN A 239 10.99 18.70 1.34
N GLN A 240 9.67 18.63 1.39
CA GLN A 240 8.77 19.77 1.27
C GLN A 240 8.04 19.97 2.59
N THR A 241 8.40 20.99 3.36
CA THR A 241 7.81 21.26 4.68
C THR A 241 7.48 22.73 4.80
N SER A 242 6.24 23.11 4.66
CA SER A 242 5.84 24.51 4.75
C SER A 242 4.36 24.66 5.07
N SER A 243 3.98 25.86 5.49
CA SER A 243 2.57 26.28 5.54
C SER A 243 2.07 26.85 4.22
N ILE A 244 2.96 27.12 3.25
CA ILE A 244 2.61 27.60 1.91
C ILE A 244 2.70 26.43 0.90
N ASN A 245 1.98 26.56 -0.20
CA ASN A 245 1.97 25.57 -1.26
C ASN A 245 3.33 25.49 -1.98
N GLN A 246 3.81 24.29 -2.21
CA GLN A 246 5.07 24.05 -2.90
C GLN A 246 4.86 23.04 -4.02
N SER A 247 5.53 23.26 -5.14
CA SER A 247 5.50 22.33 -6.27
C SER A 247 6.92 22.08 -6.77
N TYR A 248 7.18 20.84 -7.13
CA TYR A 248 8.44 20.44 -7.71
C TYR A 248 8.23 19.33 -8.75
N THR A 249 8.93 19.42 -9.87
CA THR A 249 8.98 18.37 -10.88
C THR A 249 10.44 18.07 -11.23
N LEU A 250 10.81 16.81 -11.19
CA LEU A 250 12.12 16.33 -11.61
C LEU A 250 11.93 15.27 -12.70
N THR A 251 12.47 15.57 -13.88
CA THR A 251 12.50 14.61 -15.00
C THR A 251 13.92 14.54 -15.53
N GLY A 252 14.43 13.36 -15.78
CA GLY A 252 15.78 13.27 -16.33
C GLY A 252 16.29 11.84 -16.43
N ALA A 253 17.47 11.72 -17.05
CA ALA A 253 18.20 10.47 -17.14
C ALA A 253 19.57 10.60 -16.48
N CYS A 254 19.92 9.68 -15.58
CA CYS A 254 21.26 9.57 -15.04
C CYS A 254 22.17 8.87 -16.03
N THR A 255 23.08 9.61 -16.63
CA THR A 255 24.06 9.06 -17.59
C THR A 255 25.39 8.66 -16.92
N ASN A 256 25.55 8.96 -15.64
CA ASN A 256 26.75 8.59 -14.89
C ASN A 256 26.62 7.15 -14.39
N PRO A 257 27.49 6.21 -14.81
CA PRO A 257 27.44 4.82 -14.34
C PRO A 257 27.61 4.66 -12.84
N ALA A 258 28.23 5.63 -12.16
CA ALA A 258 28.38 5.64 -10.71
C ALA A 258 27.09 6.11 -9.98
N GLY A 259 26.06 6.51 -10.72
CA GLY A 259 24.81 7.01 -10.20
C GLY A 259 24.73 8.53 -10.08
N CYS A 260 23.54 9.03 -9.83
CA CYS A 260 23.23 10.46 -9.67
C CYS A 260 22.54 10.70 -8.32
N GLY A 261 23.12 11.58 -7.50
CA GLY A 261 22.53 12.02 -6.23
C GLY A 261 21.83 13.37 -6.39
N ILE A 262 20.60 13.48 -5.88
CA ILE A 262 19.80 14.70 -5.91
C ILE A 262 19.20 14.93 -4.53
N THR A 263 19.35 16.14 -4.00
CA THR A 263 18.67 16.54 -2.76
C THR A 263 17.90 17.83 -3.00
N ILE A 264 16.62 17.83 -2.64
CA ILE A 264 15.71 18.95 -2.81
C ILE A 264 15.10 19.27 -1.45
N THR A 265 15.23 20.51 -1.02
CA THR A 265 14.60 20.99 0.23
C THR A 265 13.84 22.25 -0.06
N GLN A 266 12.56 22.25 0.27
CA GLN A 266 11.66 23.42 0.21
C GLN A 266 11.04 23.61 1.60
N GLN A 267 11.16 24.82 2.14
CA GLN A 267 10.72 25.19 3.49
C GLN A 267 9.80 26.41 3.46
#